data_0bcaca344bf27979df22a99ff6a45683
#
_entry.id   0bcaca344bf27979df22a99ff6a45683
#
_cell.length_a   1.000
_cell.length_b   1.000
_cell.length_c   1.000
_cell.angle_alpha   90.00
_cell.angle_beta   90.00
_cell.angle_gamma   90.00
#
_symmetry.space_group_name_H-M   'P 1'
#
loop_
_entity.id
_entity.type
_entity.pdbx_description
1 polymer ?
#
loop_
_entity_poly.entity_id
_entity_poly.type
_entity_poly.pdbx_seq_one_letter_code
_entity_poly.pdbx_strand_id
1 'polypeptide(L)'
;KELMEALDILEKEKNISKDTLLGAIEQSLIQACKNHFGKADNVHVTINPETCDFSVYAEREVKEFVEDPAMEISLVEAQKLNTNAELGDIIKVEIHSKEFGRIATQNAKNVILQKIREEERKVLYDQYYGMEKEVVTGIVQRVMGKNVSVNLGKADGVLSENEQVKDEEFKPTERIKVYILEVKDTPKGPRILLSRTHPGLVKRLFESEVAEVKDGTVEIKSIAREAGSRTKIAVWSNDPDVDPVGACVGMNGARVNSIVEELRGEKIDIINWDE
;
A
#
# COMPACT_ATOMS: atom_id res chain seq x y z
N LYS A 1 -19.09 -13.40 -20.25
CA LYS A 1 -18.07 -14.44 -20.44
C LYS A 1 -16.68 -13.90 -20.13
N GLU A 2 -16.25 -12.81 -20.76
CA GLU A 2 -14.93 -12.18 -20.50
C GLU A 2 -14.76 -11.70 -19.04
N LEU A 3 -15.82 -11.15 -18.43
CA LEU A 3 -15.80 -10.73 -17.03
C LEU A 3 -15.59 -11.91 -16.08
N MET A 4 -16.22 -13.03 -16.36
CA MET A 4 -16.11 -14.24 -15.56
C MET A 4 -14.69 -14.83 -15.60
N GLU A 5 -14.13 -14.90 -16.80
CA GLU A 5 -12.73 -15.33 -16.99
C GLU A 5 -11.74 -14.42 -16.25
N ALA A 6 -11.98 -13.09 -16.28
CA ALA A 6 -11.17 -12.12 -15.55
C ALA A 6 -11.28 -12.30 -14.02
N LEU A 7 -12.47 -12.55 -13.50
CA LEU A 7 -12.70 -12.80 -12.07
C LEU A 7 -12.03 -14.10 -11.61
N ASP A 8 -12.11 -15.16 -12.40
CA ASP A 8 -11.49 -16.45 -12.10
C ASP A 8 -9.93 -16.35 -12.09
N ILE A 9 -9.36 -15.56 -13.00
CA ILE A 9 -7.92 -15.29 -13.04
C ILE A 9 -7.49 -14.50 -11.78
N LEU A 10 -8.24 -13.47 -11.40
CA LEU A 10 -7.92 -12.65 -10.23
C LEU A 10 -8.03 -13.43 -8.92
N GLU A 11 -8.98 -14.34 -8.82
CA GLU A 11 -9.10 -15.22 -7.65
C GLU A 11 -7.89 -16.16 -7.54
N LYS A 12 -7.44 -16.75 -8.64
CA LYS A 12 -6.31 -17.68 -8.68
C LYS A 12 -4.95 -17.01 -8.51
N GLU A 13 -4.73 -15.88 -9.20
CA GLU A 13 -3.42 -15.24 -9.27
C GLU A 13 -3.19 -14.18 -8.18
N LYS A 14 -4.25 -13.47 -7.80
CA LYS A 14 -4.17 -12.35 -6.85
C LYS A 14 -4.82 -12.63 -5.50
N ASN A 15 -5.44 -13.81 -5.34
CA ASN A 15 -6.16 -14.20 -4.13
C ASN A 15 -7.26 -13.21 -3.71
N ILE A 16 -7.90 -12.57 -4.71
CA ILE A 16 -9.03 -11.68 -4.49
C ILE A 16 -10.30 -12.49 -4.71
N SER A 17 -11.14 -12.63 -3.67
CA SER A 17 -12.33 -13.46 -3.77
C SER A 17 -13.32 -12.92 -4.81
N LYS A 18 -13.89 -13.82 -5.59
CA LYS A 18 -14.91 -13.51 -6.61
C LYS A 18 -16.11 -12.80 -6.00
N ASP A 19 -16.56 -13.25 -4.82
CA ASP A 19 -17.70 -12.65 -4.13
C ASP A 19 -17.43 -11.21 -3.71
N THR A 20 -16.19 -10.90 -3.26
CA THR A 20 -15.77 -9.53 -2.92
C THR A 20 -15.80 -8.63 -4.15
N LEU A 21 -15.32 -9.12 -5.30
CA LEU A 21 -15.35 -8.37 -6.56
C LEU A 21 -16.78 -8.15 -7.07
N LEU A 22 -17.62 -9.18 -7.05
CA LEU A 22 -19.02 -9.08 -7.45
C LEU A 22 -19.79 -8.10 -6.56
N GLY A 23 -19.61 -8.16 -5.25
CA GLY A 23 -20.23 -7.21 -4.31
C GLY A 23 -19.80 -5.77 -4.57
N ALA A 24 -18.51 -5.53 -4.84
CA ALA A 24 -18.00 -4.20 -5.16
C ALA A 24 -18.54 -3.68 -6.51
N ILE A 25 -18.66 -4.54 -7.51
CA ILE A 25 -19.26 -4.21 -8.80
C ILE A 25 -20.74 -3.85 -8.63
N GLU A 26 -21.48 -4.63 -7.87
CA GLU A 26 -22.89 -4.39 -7.55
C GLU A 26 -23.09 -3.01 -6.89
N GLN A 27 -22.32 -2.69 -5.88
CA GLN A 27 -22.38 -1.38 -5.21
C GLN A 27 -22.03 -0.22 -6.15
N SER A 28 -21.05 -0.40 -7.01
CA SER A 28 -20.68 0.59 -8.03
C SER A 28 -21.79 0.82 -9.05
N LEU A 29 -22.48 -0.25 -9.45
CA LEU A 29 -23.61 -0.18 -10.39
C LEU A 29 -24.83 0.49 -9.76
N ILE A 30 -25.13 0.22 -8.49
CA ILE A 30 -26.18 0.91 -7.74
C ILE A 30 -25.89 2.41 -7.69
N GLN A 31 -24.65 2.80 -7.40
CA GLN A 31 -24.25 4.20 -7.39
C GLN A 31 -24.35 4.87 -8.76
N ALA A 32 -23.99 4.15 -9.82
CA ALA A 32 -24.11 4.64 -11.19
C ALA A 32 -25.59 4.84 -11.60
N CYS A 33 -26.46 3.92 -11.20
CA CYS A 33 -27.91 4.06 -11.38
C CYS A 33 -28.45 5.29 -10.63
N LYS A 34 -28.00 5.51 -9.39
CA LYS A 34 -28.32 6.70 -8.61
C LYS A 34 -28.01 7.99 -9.36
N ASN A 35 -26.83 8.05 -9.93
CA ASN A 35 -26.40 9.24 -10.66
C ASN A 35 -27.14 9.46 -11.99
N HIS A 36 -27.55 8.37 -12.66
CA HIS A 36 -28.17 8.45 -13.99
C HIS A 36 -29.69 8.65 -13.94
N PHE A 37 -30.37 8.00 -12.99
CA PHE A 37 -31.83 8.01 -12.89
C PHE A 37 -32.39 8.97 -11.82
N GLY A 38 -31.54 9.68 -11.10
CA GLY A 38 -31.89 10.82 -10.24
C GLY A 38 -32.57 10.50 -8.90
N LYS A 39 -33.17 9.33 -8.72
CA LYS A 39 -33.71 8.84 -7.45
C LYS A 39 -33.55 7.32 -7.45
N ALA A 40 -32.73 6.82 -6.57
CA ALA A 40 -32.33 5.44 -6.70
C ALA A 40 -32.51 4.61 -5.43
N ASP A 41 -33.32 5.09 -4.51
CA ASP A 41 -33.67 4.27 -3.34
C ASP A 41 -34.57 3.08 -3.72
N ASN A 42 -35.16 3.13 -4.91
CA ASN A 42 -36.01 2.08 -5.47
C ASN A 42 -35.34 1.25 -6.58
N VAL A 43 -34.11 1.54 -6.95
CA VAL A 43 -33.36 0.80 -7.99
C VAL A 43 -32.46 -0.23 -7.35
N HIS A 44 -32.60 -1.48 -7.81
CA HIS A 44 -31.81 -2.62 -7.36
C HIS A 44 -31.06 -3.22 -8.53
N VAL A 45 -29.82 -3.61 -8.28
CA VAL A 45 -28.96 -4.32 -9.22
C VAL A 45 -28.68 -5.69 -8.66
N THR A 46 -28.85 -6.71 -9.47
CA THR A 46 -28.46 -8.07 -9.12
C THR A 46 -27.47 -8.60 -10.15
N ILE A 47 -26.47 -9.32 -9.68
CA ILE A 47 -25.48 -9.98 -10.54
C ILE A 47 -25.60 -11.47 -10.32
N ASN A 48 -25.78 -12.21 -11.41
CA ASN A 48 -25.72 -13.66 -11.32
C ASN A 48 -24.27 -14.10 -11.11
N PRO A 49 -23.93 -14.77 -9.99
CA PRO A 49 -22.55 -15.15 -9.69
C PRO A 49 -22.00 -16.22 -10.64
N GLU A 50 -22.83 -16.96 -11.33
CA GLU A 50 -22.43 -18.03 -12.25
C GLU A 50 -22.21 -17.52 -13.67
N THR A 51 -23.06 -16.59 -14.14
CA THR A 51 -23.00 -16.07 -15.52
C THR A 51 -22.40 -14.67 -15.60
N CYS A 52 -22.32 -13.96 -14.49
CA CYS A 52 -21.97 -12.54 -14.40
C CYS A 52 -22.91 -11.63 -15.21
N ASP A 53 -24.14 -12.06 -15.44
CA ASP A 53 -25.16 -11.22 -16.07
C ASP A 53 -25.76 -10.25 -15.05
N PHE A 54 -26.01 -9.03 -15.51
CA PHE A 54 -26.59 -7.96 -14.69
C PHE A 54 -28.08 -7.85 -14.95
N SER A 55 -28.85 -7.76 -13.88
CA SER A 55 -30.26 -7.39 -13.94
C SER A 55 -30.47 -6.13 -13.11
N VAL A 56 -31.14 -5.16 -13.68
CA VAL A 56 -31.54 -3.92 -13.02
C VAL A 56 -33.05 -3.86 -13.00
N TYR A 57 -33.59 -3.63 -11.80
CA TYR A 57 -35.01 -3.42 -11.64
C TYR A 57 -35.31 -2.25 -10.71
N ALA A 58 -36.40 -1.56 -11.00
CA ALA A 58 -36.93 -0.52 -10.13
C ALA A 58 -38.18 -1.03 -9.43
N GLU A 59 -38.31 -0.80 -8.14
CA GLU A 59 -39.56 -1.00 -7.40
C GLU A 59 -40.41 0.25 -7.56
N ARG A 60 -41.60 0.08 -8.17
CA ARG A 60 -42.53 1.18 -8.43
C ARG A 60 -43.87 0.88 -7.78
N GLU A 61 -44.44 1.89 -7.13
CA GLU A 61 -45.76 1.83 -6.51
C GLU A 61 -46.85 1.97 -7.59
N VAL A 62 -47.85 1.11 -7.55
CA VAL A 62 -48.99 1.15 -8.49
C VAL A 62 -49.93 2.25 -8.08
N LYS A 63 -50.14 3.25 -8.96
CA LYS A 63 -51.07 4.35 -8.75
C LYS A 63 -52.02 4.51 -9.93
N GLU A 64 -53.16 5.13 -9.65
CA GLU A 64 -54.14 5.46 -10.68
C GLU A 64 -53.63 6.57 -11.60
N PHE A 65 -52.96 7.57 -11.00
CA PHE A 65 -52.30 8.67 -11.72
C PHE A 65 -50.79 8.69 -11.34
N VAL A 66 -49.95 8.61 -12.35
CA VAL A 66 -48.49 8.62 -12.19
C VAL A 66 -48.00 10.05 -12.17
N GLU A 67 -47.50 10.52 -11.03
CA GLU A 67 -46.87 11.83 -10.87
C GLU A 67 -45.36 11.75 -11.10
N ASP A 68 -44.71 10.71 -10.61
CA ASP A 68 -43.28 10.46 -10.77
C ASP A 68 -43.03 9.09 -11.45
N PRO A 69 -42.79 9.06 -12.78
CA PRO A 69 -42.58 7.82 -13.49
C PRO A 69 -41.37 6.99 -13.02
N ALA A 70 -40.45 7.59 -12.24
CA ALA A 70 -39.32 6.87 -11.67
C ALA A 70 -39.75 6.01 -10.47
N MET A 71 -40.73 6.44 -9.70
CA MET A 71 -41.18 5.80 -8.45
C MET A 71 -42.55 5.12 -8.57
N GLU A 72 -43.32 5.45 -9.60
CA GLU A 72 -44.70 5.07 -9.75
C GLU A 72 -44.96 4.41 -11.10
N ILE A 73 -45.94 3.53 -11.15
CA ILE A 73 -46.42 2.85 -12.35
C ILE A 73 -47.95 2.86 -12.41
N SER A 74 -48.53 3.02 -13.58
CA SER A 74 -49.96 2.95 -13.73
C SER A 74 -50.48 1.52 -13.53
N LEU A 75 -51.72 1.40 -13.06
CA LEU A 75 -52.38 0.10 -12.86
C LEU A 75 -52.42 -0.73 -14.17
N VAL A 76 -52.67 -0.08 -15.30
CA VAL A 76 -52.73 -0.74 -16.60
C VAL A 76 -51.36 -1.33 -16.99
N GLU A 77 -50.28 -0.63 -16.76
CA GLU A 77 -48.93 -1.12 -17.05
C GLU A 77 -48.50 -2.17 -16.03
N ALA A 78 -48.83 -1.99 -14.75
CA ALA A 78 -48.55 -2.96 -13.71
C ALA A 78 -49.25 -4.31 -13.97
N GLN A 79 -50.48 -4.28 -14.42
CA GLN A 79 -51.25 -5.49 -14.76
C GLN A 79 -50.72 -6.23 -16.00
N LYS A 80 -49.96 -5.56 -16.89
CA LYS A 80 -49.24 -6.25 -17.97
C LYS A 80 -48.03 -7.05 -17.45
N LEU A 81 -47.47 -6.65 -16.34
CA LEU A 81 -46.32 -7.33 -15.72
C LEU A 81 -46.78 -8.37 -14.68
N ASN A 82 -47.83 -8.04 -13.93
CA ASN A 82 -48.49 -8.93 -12.97
C ASN A 82 -49.98 -8.73 -13.04
N THR A 83 -50.70 -9.73 -13.57
CA THR A 83 -52.16 -9.68 -13.78
C THR A 83 -52.97 -9.43 -12.51
N ASN A 84 -52.41 -9.72 -11.33
CA ASN A 84 -53.05 -9.55 -10.02
C ASN A 84 -52.65 -8.25 -9.32
N ALA A 85 -52.01 -7.32 -10.04
CA ALA A 85 -51.57 -6.06 -9.44
C ALA A 85 -52.77 -5.18 -9.05
N GLU A 86 -52.72 -4.63 -7.82
CA GLU A 86 -53.71 -3.72 -7.26
C GLU A 86 -53.06 -2.35 -6.95
N LEU A 87 -53.89 -1.34 -6.75
CA LEU A 87 -53.42 0.00 -6.34
C LEU A 87 -52.71 -0.06 -5.00
N GLY A 88 -51.51 0.53 -4.93
CA GLY A 88 -50.65 0.53 -3.75
C GLY A 88 -49.65 -0.62 -3.70
N ASP A 89 -49.72 -1.57 -4.63
CA ASP A 89 -48.74 -2.63 -4.72
C ASP A 89 -47.37 -2.09 -5.17
N ILE A 90 -46.30 -2.77 -4.75
CA ILE A 90 -44.97 -2.50 -5.24
C ILE A 90 -44.56 -3.53 -6.29
N ILE A 91 -44.38 -3.07 -7.53
CA ILE A 91 -44.05 -3.91 -8.68
C ILE A 91 -42.57 -3.73 -9.06
N LYS A 92 -41.91 -4.86 -9.28
CA LYS A 92 -40.55 -4.87 -9.83
C LYS A 92 -40.59 -4.73 -11.36
N VAL A 93 -40.05 -3.61 -11.83
CA VAL A 93 -39.99 -3.31 -13.28
C VAL A 93 -38.55 -3.44 -13.73
N GLU A 94 -38.30 -4.38 -14.64
CA GLU A 94 -36.97 -4.55 -15.20
C GLU A 94 -36.60 -3.39 -16.13
N ILE A 95 -35.40 -2.81 -15.93
CA ILE A 95 -34.92 -1.71 -16.74
C ILE A 95 -33.99 -2.27 -17.82
N HIS A 96 -34.48 -2.28 -19.05
CA HIS A 96 -33.70 -2.66 -20.22
C HIS A 96 -33.16 -1.41 -20.93
N SER A 97 -31.87 -1.11 -20.75
CA SER A 97 -31.22 -0.02 -21.45
C SER A 97 -29.87 -0.45 -22.02
N LYS A 98 -29.68 -0.24 -23.33
CA LYS A 98 -28.38 -0.45 -23.99
C LYS A 98 -27.31 0.47 -23.42
N GLU A 99 -27.70 1.65 -22.97
CA GLU A 99 -26.85 2.63 -22.34
C GLU A 99 -26.38 2.15 -20.97
N PHE A 100 -27.29 1.55 -20.18
CA PHE A 100 -26.94 0.92 -18.91
C PHE A 100 -25.92 -0.21 -19.08
N GLY A 101 -26.03 -1.04 -20.10
CA GLY A 101 -25.06 -2.10 -20.38
C GLY A 101 -23.63 -1.58 -20.59
N ARG A 102 -23.48 -0.41 -21.25
CA ARG A 102 -22.17 0.24 -21.41
C ARG A 102 -21.63 0.80 -20.09
N ILE A 103 -22.49 1.47 -19.32
CA ILE A 103 -22.16 2.02 -18.01
C ILE A 103 -21.75 0.89 -17.05
N ALA A 104 -22.52 -0.21 -17.04
CA ALA A 104 -22.23 -1.38 -16.21
C ALA A 104 -20.88 -2.02 -16.54
N THR A 105 -20.58 -2.23 -17.81
CA THR A 105 -19.30 -2.79 -18.25
C THR A 105 -18.12 -1.89 -17.88
N GLN A 106 -18.25 -0.58 -18.08
CA GLN A 106 -17.19 0.38 -17.72
C GLN A 106 -16.96 0.45 -16.20
N ASN A 107 -18.04 0.45 -15.41
CA ASN A 107 -17.95 0.46 -13.96
C ASN A 107 -17.35 -0.84 -13.43
N ALA A 108 -17.76 -1.99 -13.94
CA ALA A 108 -17.17 -3.27 -13.58
C ALA A 108 -15.65 -3.29 -13.81
N LYS A 109 -15.21 -2.81 -14.98
CA LYS A 109 -13.78 -2.68 -15.31
C LYS A 109 -13.05 -1.76 -14.32
N ASN A 110 -13.62 -0.61 -13.99
CA ASN A 110 -13.00 0.35 -13.08
C ASN A 110 -12.89 -0.22 -11.66
N VAL A 111 -13.92 -0.91 -11.17
CA VAL A 111 -13.93 -1.57 -9.86
C VAL A 111 -12.85 -2.65 -9.79
N ILE A 112 -12.73 -3.48 -10.81
CA ILE A 112 -11.71 -4.53 -10.88
C ILE A 112 -10.31 -3.91 -10.85
N LEU A 113 -10.05 -2.89 -11.66
CA LEU A 113 -8.76 -2.20 -11.68
C LEU A 113 -8.44 -1.53 -10.35
N GLN A 114 -9.44 -0.96 -9.68
CA GLN A 114 -9.27 -0.38 -8.35
C GLN A 114 -8.91 -1.44 -7.31
N LYS A 115 -9.61 -2.57 -7.30
CA LYS A 115 -9.31 -3.67 -6.38
C LYS A 115 -7.93 -4.27 -6.59
N ILE A 116 -7.51 -4.44 -7.83
CA ILE A 116 -6.13 -4.87 -8.14
C ILE A 116 -5.12 -3.89 -7.54
N ARG A 117 -5.30 -2.58 -7.74
CA ARG A 117 -4.41 -1.55 -7.19
C ARG A 117 -4.41 -1.53 -5.66
N GLU A 118 -5.56 -1.76 -5.02
CA GLU A 118 -5.65 -1.85 -3.56
C GLU A 118 -4.85 -3.04 -3.02
N GLU A 119 -4.97 -4.21 -3.65
CA GLU A 119 -4.21 -5.40 -3.25
C GLU A 119 -2.71 -5.25 -3.52
N GLU A 120 -2.32 -4.69 -4.66
CA GLU A 120 -0.92 -4.40 -4.96
C GLU A 120 -0.31 -3.42 -3.94
N ARG A 121 -1.06 -2.38 -3.54
CA ARG A 121 -0.63 -1.44 -2.47
C ARG A 121 -0.47 -2.13 -1.14
N LYS A 122 -1.40 -3.01 -0.77
CA LYS A 122 -1.34 -3.77 0.47
C LYS A 122 -0.12 -4.69 0.51
N VAL A 123 0.16 -5.41 -0.58
CA VAL A 123 1.36 -6.25 -0.70
C VAL A 123 2.63 -5.43 -0.55
N LEU A 124 2.72 -4.26 -1.21
CA LEU A 124 3.84 -3.35 -1.07
C LEU A 124 3.98 -2.81 0.36
N TYR A 125 2.87 -2.41 0.97
CA TYR A 125 2.87 -1.96 2.36
C TYR A 125 3.39 -3.03 3.30
N ASP A 126 2.87 -4.25 3.23
CA ASP A 126 3.29 -5.37 4.07
C ASP A 126 4.78 -5.70 3.88
N GLN A 127 5.27 -5.67 2.64
CA GLN A 127 6.67 -5.90 2.33
C GLN A 127 7.57 -4.86 3.01
N TYR A 128 7.29 -3.57 2.85
CA TYR A 128 8.12 -2.51 3.42
C TYR A 128 7.90 -2.33 4.93
N TYR A 129 6.72 -2.60 5.44
CA TYR A 129 6.46 -2.63 6.88
C TYR A 129 7.33 -3.66 7.60
N GLY A 130 7.52 -4.84 7.00
CA GLY A 130 8.45 -5.86 7.50
C GLY A 130 9.92 -5.44 7.47
N MET A 131 10.25 -4.36 6.77
CA MET A 131 11.60 -3.79 6.67
C MET A 131 11.80 -2.56 7.58
N GLU A 132 10.83 -2.20 8.41
CA GLU A 132 11.01 -1.13 9.40
C GLU A 132 12.20 -1.43 10.31
N LYS A 133 12.96 -0.39 10.64
CA LYS A 133 14.18 -0.48 11.45
C LYS A 133 15.33 -1.25 10.79
N GLU A 134 15.21 -1.53 9.49
CA GLU A 134 16.28 -2.12 8.69
C GLU A 134 16.94 -1.05 7.80
N VAL A 135 18.16 -1.36 7.34
CA VAL A 135 18.88 -0.56 6.35
C VAL A 135 18.67 -1.15 4.97
N VAL A 136 18.34 -0.30 4.02
CA VAL A 136 18.20 -0.64 2.62
C VAL A 136 19.07 0.25 1.76
N THR A 137 19.49 -0.26 0.60
CA THR A 137 20.16 0.54 -0.42
C THR A 137 19.11 1.12 -1.35
N GLY A 138 19.10 2.44 -1.47
CA GLY A 138 18.24 3.15 -2.39
C GLY A 138 19.04 3.96 -3.42
N ILE A 139 18.34 4.39 -4.45
CA ILE A 139 18.89 5.26 -5.51
C ILE A 139 18.22 6.61 -5.40
N VAL A 140 19.00 7.67 -5.24
CA VAL A 140 18.52 9.04 -5.22
C VAL A 140 17.86 9.36 -6.56
N GLN A 141 16.59 9.73 -6.55
CA GLN A 141 15.86 10.10 -7.77
C GLN A 141 15.93 11.61 -8.02
N ARG A 142 15.47 12.37 -7.06
CA ARG A 142 15.38 13.83 -7.16
C ARG A 142 15.31 14.49 -5.80
N VAL A 143 15.75 15.73 -5.76
CA VAL A 143 15.55 16.63 -4.62
C VAL A 143 14.28 17.44 -4.85
N MET A 144 13.36 17.40 -3.90
CA MET A 144 12.08 18.11 -3.95
C MET A 144 12.04 19.14 -2.81
N GLY A 145 12.46 20.36 -3.11
CA GLY A 145 12.66 21.38 -2.06
C GLY A 145 13.76 20.95 -1.11
N LYS A 146 13.40 20.69 0.15
CA LYS A 146 14.33 20.22 1.19
C LYS A 146 14.31 18.69 1.40
N ASN A 147 13.43 17.99 0.74
CA ASN A 147 13.29 16.54 0.85
C ASN A 147 13.94 15.84 -0.34
N VAL A 148 14.44 14.64 -0.11
CA VAL A 148 15.05 13.80 -1.13
C VAL A 148 14.16 12.56 -1.36
N SER A 149 13.81 12.31 -2.63
CA SER A 149 13.13 11.10 -3.04
C SER A 149 14.16 10.03 -3.37
N VAL A 150 14.01 8.87 -2.74
CA VAL A 150 14.91 7.73 -2.88
C VAL A 150 14.13 6.53 -3.39
N ASN A 151 14.55 5.96 -4.51
CA ASN A 151 13.95 4.74 -5.05
C ASN A 151 14.48 3.51 -4.30
N LEU A 152 13.58 2.72 -3.74
CA LEU A 152 13.87 1.51 -2.99
C LEU A 152 13.61 0.22 -3.80
N GLY A 153 13.39 0.36 -5.10
CA GLY A 153 13.06 -0.74 -6.01
C GLY A 153 11.59 -0.74 -6.40
N LYS A 154 10.71 -1.24 -5.56
CA LYS A 154 9.26 -1.32 -5.84
C LYS A 154 8.47 -0.10 -5.37
N ALA A 155 9.03 0.69 -4.48
CA ALA A 155 8.41 1.92 -3.97
C ALA A 155 9.47 2.98 -3.71
N ASP A 156 9.03 4.23 -3.59
CA ASP A 156 9.88 5.35 -3.28
C ASP A 156 9.77 5.72 -1.80
N GLY A 157 10.91 6.03 -1.19
CA GLY A 157 10.99 6.56 0.15
C GLY A 157 11.27 8.07 0.16
N VAL A 158 10.97 8.71 1.27
CA VAL A 158 11.20 10.14 1.50
C VAL A 158 12.24 10.32 2.60
N LEU A 159 13.33 10.98 2.27
CA LEU A 159 14.33 11.45 3.21
C LEU A 159 14.07 12.93 3.47
N SER A 160 13.41 13.24 4.59
CA SER A 160 13.07 14.61 4.97
C SER A 160 14.30 15.39 5.42
N GLU A 161 14.24 16.73 5.39
CA GLU A 161 15.33 17.60 5.82
C GLU A 161 15.90 17.25 7.21
N ASN A 162 15.01 16.96 8.18
CA ASN A 162 15.39 16.64 9.55
C ASN A 162 16.11 15.29 9.68
N GLU A 163 15.96 14.42 8.69
CA GLU A 163 16.55 13.09 8.64
C GLU A 163 17.79 13.03 7.73
N GLN A 164 18.20 14.17 7.19
CA GLN A 164 19.43 14.32 6.42
C GLN A 164 20.56 14.78 7.35
N VAL A 165 21.75 14.25 7.13
CA VAL A 165 22.95 14.72 7.80
C VAL A 165 23.32 16.09 7.23
N LYS A 166 23.70 17.04 8.10
CA LYS A 166 24.22 18.34 7.65
C LYS A 166 25.40 18.12 6.71
N ASP A 167 25.41 18.91 5.65
CA ASP A 167 26.50 18.93 4.66
C ASP A 167 26.58 17.66 3.76
N GLU A 168 25.64 16.71 3.88
CA GLU A 168 25.48 15.67 2.87
C GLU A 168 24.74 16.22 1.65
N GLU A 169 25.41 16.14 0.50
CA GLU A 169 24.80 16.44 -0.80
C GLU A 169 24.37 15.15 -1.50
N PHE A 170 23.17 15.14 -2.04
CA PHE A 170 22.62 14.00 -2.77
C PHE A 170 22.51 14.32 -4.26
N LYS A 171 23.11 13.46 -5.08
CA LYS A 171 23.06 13.58 -6.53
C LYS A 171 22.10 12.55 -7.11
N PRO A 172 21.30 12.92 -8.13
CA PRO A 172 20.49 11.96 -8.84
C PRO A 172 21.31 10.75 -9.31
N THR A 173 20.73 9.56 -9.24
CA THR A 173 21.34 8.25 -9.57
C THR A 173 22.37 7.72 -8.58
N GLU A 174 22.70 8.47 -7.54
CA GLU A 174 23.59 8.03 -6.48
C GLU A 174 22.96 6.92 -5.63
N ARG A 175 23.75 5.90 -5.28
CA ARG A 175 23.35 4.86 -4.34
C ARG A 175 23.69 5.28 -2.93
N ILE A 176 22.71 5.19 -2.05
CA ILE A 176 22.88 5.48 -0.62
C ILE A 176 22.23 4.40 0.23
N LYS A 177 22.79 4.15 1.40
CA LYS A 177 22.15 3.34 2.43
C LYS A 177 21.31 4.23 3.34
N VAL A 178 20.08 3.81 3.57
CA VAL A 178 19.10 4.54 4.38
C VAL A 178 18.42 3.60 5.36
N TYR A 179 18.12 4.17 6.54
CA TYR A 179 17.37 3.47 7.57
C TYR A 179 15.87 3.74 7.40
N ILE A 180 15.07 2.69 7.42
CA ILE A 180 13.61 2.82 7.35
C ILE A 180 13.07 3.11 8.75
N LEU A 181 12.62 4.35 8.97
CA LEU A 181 12.03 4.79 10.23
C LEU A 181 10.64 4.21 10.45
N GLU A 182 9.78 4.42 9.49
CA GLU A 182 8.36 4.12 9.58
C GLU A 182 7.77 3.93 8.18
N VAL A 183 6.84 3.01 8.06
CA VAL A 183 6.05 2.79 6.85
C VAL A 183 4.59 3.09 7.17
N LYS A 184 4.00 4.08 6.47
CA LYS A 184 2.60 4.49 6.63
C LYS A 184 1.78 4.02 5.45
N ASP A 185 0.62 3.45 5.74
CA ASP A 185 -0.37 3.18 4.70
C ASP A 185 -1.09 4.46 4.30
N THR A 186 -1.11 4.76 3.01
CA THR A 186 -1.84 5.89 2.46
C THR A 186 -2.64 5.49 1.23
N PRO A 187 -3.72 6.24 0.89
CA PRO A 187 -4.52 5.95 -0.31
C PRO A 187 -3.74 5.95 -1.62
N LYS A 188 -2.56 6.57 -1.65
CA LYS A 188 -1.68 6.62 -2.82
C LYS A 188 -0.60 5.54 -2.85
N GLY A 189 -0.53 4.71 -1.79
CA GLY A 189 0.48 3.67 -1.60
C GLY A 189 1.25 3.85 -0.29
N PRO A 190 2.18 2.93 0.03
CA PRO A 190 2.98 3.01 1.24
C PRO A 190 3.87 4.26 1.20
N ARG A 191 3.82 5.04 2.27
CA ARG A 191 4.75 6.15 2.48
C ARG A 191 5.88 5.69 3.39
N ILE A 192 7.07 5.58 2.84
CA ILE A 192 8.25 5.08 3.52
C ILE A 192 9.09 6.27 3.97
N LEU A 193 9.23 6.44 5.29
CA LEU A 193 10.05 7.48 5.89
C LEU A 193 11.44 6.94 6.15
N LEU A 194 12.44 7.64 5.61
CA LEU A 194 13.85 7.24 5.66
C LEU A 194 14.64 8.18 6.57
N SER A 195 15.76 7.68 7.10
CA SER A 195 16.70 8.46 7.88
C SER A 195 18.15 8.12 7.57
N ARG A 196 19.00 9.14 7.60
CA ARG A 196 20.46 9.00 7.65
C ARG A 196 21.06 9.51 8.95
N THR A 197 20.24 10.06 9.84
CA THR A 197 20.66 10.59 11.15
C THR A 197 20.40 9.64 12.31
N HIS A 198 19.53 8.66 12.13
CA HIS A 198 19.13 7.75 13.21
C HIS A 198 20.29 6.84 13.64
N PRO A 199 20.51 6.63 14.95
CA PRO A 199 21.55 5.72 15.44
C PRO A 199 21.43 4.28 14.94
N GLY A 200 20.19 3.83 14.65
CA GLY A 200 19.91 2.53 14.07
C GLY A 200 20.58 2.30 12.72
N LEU A 201 20.85 3.35 11.94
CA LEU A 201 21.61 3.23 10.70
C LEU A 201 23.01 2.66 10.97
N VAL A 202 23.71 3.22 11.94
CA VAL A 202 25.07 2.75 12.32
C VAL A 202 25.02 1.33 12.84
N LYS A 203 24.08 1.01 13.72
CA LYS A 203 23.90 -0.34 14.25
C LYS A 203 23.71 -1.36 13.11
N ARG A 204 22.82 -1.08 12.16
CA ARG A 204 22.56 -1.98 11.02
C ARG A 204 23.74 -2.08 10.05
N LEU A 205 24.50 -1.00 9.89
CA LEU A 205 25.74 -1.04 9.10
C LEU A 205 26.76 -1.97 9.73
N PHE A 206 26.93 -1.98 11.04
CA PHE A 206 27.78 -2.94 11.74
C PHE A 206 27.28 -4.37 11.60
N GLU A 207 25.99 -4.61 11.69
CA GLU A 207 25.42 -5.95 11.45
C GLU A 207 25.67 -6.44 10.02
N SER A 208 25.73 -5.54 9.04
CA SER A 208 26.04 -5.87 7.64
C SER A 208 27.50 -6.17 7.40
N GLU A 209 28.42 -5.43 8.04
CA GLU A 209 29.87 -5.52 7.81
C GLU A 209 30.56 -6.51 8.75
N VAL A 210 30.01 -6.77 9.93
CA VAL A 210 30.61 -7.60 10.97
C VAL A 210 29.77 -8.84 11.21
N ALA A 211 30.26 -9.99 10.76
CA ALA A 211 29.53 -11.26 10.87
C ALA A 211 29.24 -11.62 12.34
N GLU A 212 30.16 -11.36 13.23
CA GLU A 212 30.04 -11.60 14.68
C GLU A 212 28.97 -10.76 15.35
N VAL A 213 28.66 -9.56 14.79
CA VAL A 213 27.53 -8.73 15.24
C VAL A 213 26.22 -9.28 14.68
N LYS A 214 26.23 -9.74 13.45
CA LYS A 214 25.05 -10.30 12.79
C LYS A 214 24.58 -11.60 13.44
N ASP A 215 25.50 -12.48 13.82
CA ASP A 215 25.17 -13.76 14.46
C ASP A 215 24.93 -13.67 15.98
N GLY A 216 25.13 -12.49 16.58
CA GLY A 216 24.90 -12.24 17.99
C GLY A 216 26.05 -12.60 18.93
N THR A 217 27.21 -13.03 18.40
CA THR A 217 28.43 -13.28 19.19
C THR A 217 28.91 -11.97 19.81
N VAL A 218 28.94 -10.90 19.06
CA VAL A 218 29.23 -9.53 19.50
C VAL A 218 27.94 -8.73 19.53
N GLU A 219 27.68 -8.08 20.65
CA GLU A 219 26.52 -7.22 20.85
C GLU A 219 26.93 -5.75 20.95
N ILE A 220 26.20 -4.88 20.26
CA ILE A 220 26.28 -3.44 20.45
C ILE A 220 25.35 -3.08 21.61
N LYS A 221 25.92 -2.80 22.78
CA LYS A 221 25.17 -2.49 24.00
C LYS A 221 24.65 -1.06 24.04
N SER A 222 25.40 -0.12 23.48
CA SER A 222 25.06 1.30 23.50
C SER A 222 25.61 2.01 22.27
N ILE A 223 24.87 3.01 21.78
CA ILE A 223 25.27 3.90 20.70
C ILE A 223 24.96 5.33 21.10
N ALA A 224 25.98 6.21 20.98
CA ALA A 224 25.81 7.66 21.05
C ALA A 224 26.27 8.25 19.73
N ARG A 225 25.37 8.91 19.01
CA ARG A 225 25.62 9.43 17.66
C ARG A 225 25.34 10.92 17.56
N GLU A 226 26.33 11.66 17.07
CA GLU A 226 26.17 12.97 16.49
C GLU A 226 26.37 12.87 14.99
N ALA A 227 25.24 12.79 14.27
CA ALA A 227 25.22 12.48 12.82
C ALA A 227 26.05 13.47 12.01
N GLY A 228 26.94 12.96 11.16
CA GLY A 228 27.87 13.73 10.36
C GLY A 228 29.15 14.13 11.08
N SER A 229 29.24 13.95 12.39
CA SER A 229 30.41 14.28 13.22
C SER A 229 31.09 13.03 13.77
N ARG A 230 30.49 12.41 14.75
CA ARG A 230 31.08 11.27 15.46
C ARG A 230 30.03 10.34 16.05
N THR A 231 30.31 9.05 16.00
CA THR A 231 29.54 8.01 16.70
C THR A 231 30.46 7.24 17.62
N LYS A 232 30.00 6.97 18.83
CA LYS A 232 30.64 6.07 19.78
C LYS A 232 29.76 4.88 20.03
N ILE A 233 30.31 3.67 19.89
CA ILE A 233 29.60 2.40 20.19
C ILE A 233 30.32 1.66 21.31
N ALA A 234 29.53 1.05 22.20
CA ALA A 234 30.02 0.16 23.23
C ALA A 234 29.62 -1.27 22.88
N VAL A 235 30.61 -2.14 22.80
CA VAL A 235 30.43 -3.53 22.33
C VAL A 235 30.82 -4.54 23.37
N TRP A 236 30.13 -5.68 23.36
CA TRP A 236 30.35 -6.79 24.28
C TRP A 236 30.39 -8.10 23.50
N SER A 237 31.25 -9.04 23.91
CA SER A 237 31.25 -10.38 23.32
C SER A 237 30.66 -11.39 24.29
N ASN A 238 29.77 -12.23 23.78
CA ASN A 238 29.22 -13.38 24.49
C ASN A 238 30.18 -14.59 24.48
N ASP A 239 31.21 -14.55 23.63
CA ASP A 239 32.27 -15.52 23.53
C ASP A 239 33.57 -14.94 24.10
N PRO A 240 34.14 -15.54 25.15
CA PRO A 240 35.38 -15.03 25.78
C PRO A 240 36.59 -15.10 24.84
N ASP A 241 36.57 -15.93 23.81
CA ASP A 241 37.65 -16.05 22.83
C ASP A 241 37.55 -15.04 21.66
N VAL A 242 36.49 -14.24 21.62
CA VAL A 242 36.27 -13.21 20.62
C VAL A 242 36.44 -11.81 21.21
N ASP A 243 37.42 -11.07 20.68
CA ASP A 243 37.59 -9.64 21.01
C ASP A 243 36.51 -8.79 20.28
N PRO A 244 35.55 -8.19 21.03
CA PRO A 244 34.46 -7.46 20.40
C PRO A 244 34.90 -6.20 19.66
N VAL A 245 35.90 -5.51 20.17
CA VAL A 245 36.45 -4.28 19.53
C VAL A 245 37.19 -4.67 18.25
N GLY A 246 38.08 -5.68 18.35
CA GLY A 246 38.85 -6.16 17.21
C GLY A 246 37.96 -6.70 16.09
N ALA A 247 36.87 -7.40 16.43
CA ALA A 247 35.90 -7.90 15.44
C ALA A 247 35.21 -6.75 14.69
N CYS A 248 34.80 -5.69 15.38
CA CYS A 248 34.16 -4.53 14.77
C CYS A 248 35.12 -3.65 13.96
N VAL A 249 36.38 -3.52 14.39
CA VAL A 249 37.40 -2.75 13.66
C VAL A 249 37.82 -3.48 12.38
N GLY A 250 38.04 -4.77 12.48
CA GLY A 250 38.55 -5.60 11.40
C GLY A 250 40.03 -5.43 11.14
N MET A 251 40.60 -6.26 10.23
CA MET A 251 42.01 -6.16 9.89
C MET A 251 42.37 -4.79 9.29
N ASN A 252 43.34 -4.11 9.87
CA ASN A 252 43.75 -2.76 9.47
C ASN A 252 42.61 -1.74 9.42
N GLY A 253 41.57 -1.94 10.21
CA GLY A 253 40.41 -1.06 10.23
C GLY A 253 39.43 -1.22 9.05
N ALA A 254 39.55 -2.29 8.26
CA ALA A 254 38.78 -2.45 7.01
C ALA A 254 37.28 -2.38 7.24
N ARG A 255 36.75 -3.04 8.28
CA ARG A 255 35.30 -3.07 8.56
C ARG A 255 34.78 -1.72 9.01
N VAL A 256 35.44 -1.09 10.00
CA VAL A 256 35.01 0.23 10.49
C VAL A 256 35.17 1.31 9.43
N ASN A 257 36.24 1.25 8.63
CA ASN A 257 36.47 2.23 7.55
C ASN A 257 35.40 2.13 6.45
N SER A 258 34.93 0.94 6.12
CA SER A 258 33.80 0.75 5.19
C SER A 258 32.54 1.50 5.66
N ILE A 259 32.26 1.42 6.95
CA ILE A 259 31.11 2.14 7.55
C ILE A 259 31.36 3.64 7.58
N VAL A 260 32.56 4.09 7.95
CA VAL A 260 32.95 5.52 7.93
C VAL A 260 32.79 6.10 6.53
N GLU A 261 33.19 5.36 5.50
CA GLU A 261 33.08 5.77 4.11
C GLU A 261 31.60 5.91 3.68
N GLU A 262 30.74 4.93 4.03
CA GLU A 262 29.30 5.03 3.77
C GLU A 262 28.66 6.25 4.47
N LEU A 263 29.11 6.57 5.67
CA LEU A 263 28.67 7.73 6.43
C LEU A 263 29.41 9.05 6.06
N ARG A 264 30.17 9.01 4.95
CA ARG A 264 30.86 10.17 4.38
C ARG A 264 31.83 10.87 5.32
N GLY A 265 32.56 10.09 6.10
CA GLY A 265 33.63 10.57 6.97
C GLY A 265 33.22 10.81 8.42
N GLU A 266 32.01 10.41 8.83
CA GLU A 266 31.65 10.40 10.25
C GLU A 266 32.59 9.49 11.05
N LYS A 267 33.21 10.03 12.09
CA LYS A 267 34.16 9.26 12.89
C LYS A 267 33.45 8.25 13.79
N ILE A 268 34.00 7.05 13.88
CA ILE A 268 33.44 5.98 14.72
C ILE A 268 34.49 5.54 15.75
N ASP A 269 34.14 5.66 17.03
CA ASP A 269 34.90 5.14 18.15
C ASP A 269 34.21 3.87 18.68
N ILE A 270 34.98 2.80 18.83
CA ILE A 270 34.54 1.54 19.35
C ILE A 270 35.21 1.26 20.67
N ILE A 271 34.41 1.05 21.71
CA ILE A 271 34.87 0.76 23.06
C ILE A 271 34.26 -0.51 23.60
N ASN A 272 34.94 -1.13 24.56
CA ASN A 272 34.35 -2.22 25.32
C ASN A 272 33.21 -1.71 26.20
N TRP A 273 32.14 -2.48 26.27
CA TRP A 273 31.07 -2.26 27.26
C TRP A 273 31.59 -2.64 28.64
N ASP A 274 31.37 -1.77 29.63
CA ASP A 274 31.59 -2.01 31.04
C ASP A 274 30.36 -1.49 31.82
N GLU A 275 29.91 -2.23 32.86
CA GLU A 275 28.71 -1.89 33.64
C GLU A 275 28.90 -0.69 34.55
#